data_5a57eaf8f9c34cf35cbf6246dd4cba77
#
_entry.id   5a57eaf8f9c34cf35cbf6246dd4cba77
#
_cell.length_a   1.000
_cell.length_b   1.000
_cell.length_c   1.000
_cell.angle_alpha   90.00
_cell.angle_beta   90.00
_cell.angle_gamma   90.00
#
_symmetry.space_group_name_H-M   'P 1'
#
loop_
_entity.id
_entity.type
_entity.pdbx_description
1 polymer ?
#
loop_
_entity_poly.entity_id
_entity_poly.type
_entity_poly.pdbx_seq_one_letter_code
_entity_poly.pdbx_strand_id
1 'polypeptide(L)'
;MRRPWTLLAIAVAMALLLPTLARATGYAIYEQGAAALGMAGASTASVKDASAVFFNPAALARLEGTRFYVGGSALAPITSVTGVGTADGARPEYGVTEEMVKQVFFPPTIYATHRLMKGLGFGIGVNSPYGLGVEWDADEFSGRYIATKVDLQTLNGSACLAWAPNDQWSFAGGADAMFAKVLLNKRTLYSNPMLGISDLDIIETEMTSDFVPGYGWNAAVLYTPAAQWRLGAFYRSKVVVHVDDAEADFTQILTGITAVDAYVTSILPPDQPGSTVLRFPALWSAGVAFDPEPDWTVEADFLWYEWSVFTDLPINLETTPALSSTRVEDYEDSWQVRVGAEHRRGDLAYRVGYYFDKSPAPGYAVSPLLPDADRIGVSLGVGWAFGPEKNWTLDAYGLGLFLNRRCGFTEDP
;
A
#
# COMPACT_ATOMS: atom_id res chain seq x y z
N MET A 1 16.11 -24.20 -34.12
CA MET A 1 15.67 -24.12 -32.70
C MET A 1 16.27 -22.86 -32.10
N ARG A 2 15.48 -21.79 -31.94
CA ARG A 2 15.95 -20.54 -31.30
C ARG A 2 15.96 -20.80 -29.80
N ARG A 3 17.12 -20.61 -29.16
CA ARG A 3 17.31 -20.87 -27.72
C ARG A 3 16.37 -19.98 -26.88
N PRO A 4 15.53 -20.52 -25.99
CA PRO A 4 14.58 -19.73 -25.17
C PRO A 4 15.26 -18.66 -24.32
N TRP A 5 16.53 -18.83 -23.99
CA TRP A 5 17.36 -17.87 -23.26
C TRP A 5 17.54 -16.52 -23.97
N THR A 6 17.44 -16.46 -25.29
CA THR A 6 17.54 -15.20 -26.05
C THR A 6 16.28 -14.35 -25.87
N LEU A 7 15.11 -14.95 -25.76
CA LEU A 7 13.86 -14.21 -25.51
C LEU A 7 13.78 -13.71 -24.08
N LEU A 8 14.23 -14.51 -23.10
CA LEU A 8 14.34 -14.09 -21.70
C LEU A 8 15.35 -12.95 -21.55
N ALA A 9 16.53 -13.08 -22.19
CA ALA A 9 17.54 -12.02 -22.18
C ALA A 9 17.06 -10.71 -22.84
N ILE A 10 16.24 -10.80 -23.90
CA ILE A 10 15.62 -9.63 -24.55
C ILE A 10 14.55 -9.02 -23.68
N ALA A 11 13.71 -9.81 -23.00
CA ALA A 11 12.69 -9.31 -22.08
C ALA A 11 13.33 -8.63 -20.86
N VAL A 12 14.36 -9.21 -20.26
CA VAL A 12 15.14 -8.61 -19.17
C VAL A 12 15.88 -7.36 -19.65
N ALA A 13 16.49 -7.37 -20.83
CA ALA A 13 17.18 -6.21 -21.41
C ALA A 13 16.19 -5.07 -21.75
N MET A 14 14.98 -5.38 -22.25
CA MET A 14 13.95 -4.37 -22.47
C MET A 14 13.41 -3.78 -21.15
N ALA A 15 13.26 -4.59 -20.09
CA ALA A 15 12.88 -4.11 -18.76
C ALA A 15 13.96 -3.18 -18.14
N LEU A 16 15.24 -3.44 -18.41
CA LEU A 16 16.37 -2.62 -17.96
C LEU A 16 16.59 -1.34 -18.80
N LEU A 17 15.97 -1.23 -19.99
CA LEU A 17 16.11 -0.08 -20.89
C LEU A 17 14.98 0.95 -20.76
N LEU A 18 13.99 0.72 -19.89
CA LEU A 18 12.97 1.73 -19.60
C LEU A 18 13.62 2.92 -18.87
N PRO A 19 13.40 4.16 -19.34
CA PRO A 19 14.01 5.32 -18.71
C PRO A 19 13.54 5.45 -17.26
N THR A 20 14.47 5.77 -16.37
CA THR A 20 14.30 5.95 -14.93
C THR A 20 13.49 7.22 -14.61
N LEU A 21 12.21 7.24 -14.97
CA LEU A 21 11.23 8.19 -14.45
C LEU A 21 10.33 7.42 -13.50
N ALA A 22 10.83 7.20 -12.30
CA ALA A 22 10.21 6.35 -11.31
C ALA A 22 9.20 7.13 -10.43
N ARG A 23 7.98 6.61 -10.15
CA ARG A 23 6.88 7.21 -9.36
C ARG A 23 6.03 6.10 -8.69
N ALA A 24 5.49 6.22 -7.47
CA ALA A 24 4.85 5.17 -6.66
C ALA A 24 3.32 5.24 -6.52
N THR A 25 2.62 4.14 -6.15
CA THR A 25 1.15 4.07 -5.94
C THR A 25 0.73 4.40 -4.51
N GLY A 26 1.01 5.59 -4.02
CA GLY A 26 0.52 6.04 -2.71
C GLY A 26 0.78 5.02 -1.58
N TYR A 27 -0.21 4.78 -0.73
CA TYR A 27 -0.13 3.88 0.43
C TYR A 27 -0.77 2.48 0.19
N ALA A 28 -0.84 2.01 -1.07
CA ALA A 28 -1.28 0.65 -1.36
C ALA A 28 -0.20 -0.39 -0.99
N ILE A 29 -0.63 -1.48 -0.36
CA ILE A 29 0.19 -2.64 0.04
C ILE A 29 -0.22 -3.83 -0.83
N TYR A 30 0.65 -4.25 -1.74
CA TYR A 30 0.41 -5.38 -2.64
C TYR A 30 1.07 -6.68 -2.16
N GLU A 31 1.71 -6.65 -0.99
CA GLU A 31 2.48 -7.72 -0.36
C GLU A 31 1.56 -8.76 0.31
N GLN A 32 0.70 -9.44 -0.50
CA GLN A 32 -0.39 -10.29 -0.03
C GLN A 32 -0.23 -11.79 -0.33
N GLY A 33 0.97 -12.23 -0.73
CA GLY A 33 1.25 -13.64 -1.00
C GLY A 33 2.70 -13.89 -1.36
N ALA A 34 3.42 -14.74 -0.61
CA ALA A 34 4.87 -14.93 -0.74
C ALA A 34 5.29 -15.49 -2.11
N ALA A 35 4.53 -16.42 -2.68
CA ALA A 35 4.82 -16.97 -4.00
C ALA A 35 4.70 -15.88 -5.09
N ALA A 36 3.63 -15.09 -5.06
CA ALA A 36 3.41 -13.97 -5.98
C ALA A 36 4.51 -12.91 -5.81
N LEU A 37 4.84 -12.55 -4.55
CA LEU A 37 5.86 -11.55 -4.26
C LEU A 37 7.28 -11.98 -4.64
N GLY A 38 7.56 -13.29 -4.68
CA GLY A 38 8.78 -13.81 -5.30
C GLY A 38 8.90 -13.44 -6.79
N MET A 39 7.76 -13.20 -7.46
CA MET A 39 7.64 -12.71 -8.85
C MET A 39 7.30 -11.21 -8.90
N ALA A 40 7.64 -10.44 -7.87
CA ALA A 40 7.30 -9.02 -7.72
C ALA A 40 5.78 -8.73 -7.80
N GLY A 41 4.93 -9.68 -7.44
CA GLY A 41 3.47 -9.59 -7.49
C GLY A 41 2.86 -9.81 -8.88
N ALA A 42 3.62 -10.18 -9.90
CA ALA A 42 3.10 -10.60 -11.20
C ALA A 42 2.41 -11.96 -11.05
N SER A 43 1.08 -11.98 -10.86
CA SER A 43 0.32 -13.19 -10.52
C SER A 43 -1.16 -13.11 -10.89
N THR A 44 -1.56 -12.14 -11.70
CA THR A 44 -2.96 -11.95 -12.13
C THR A 44 -3.48 -13.12 -12.98
N ALA A 45 -2.59 -13.75 -13.78
CA ALA A 45 -2.96 -14.85 -14.65
C ALA A 45 -2.41 -16.21 -14.19
N SER A 46 -1.40 -16.26 -13.32
CA SER A 46 -0.71 -17.52 -12.96
C SER A 46 -0.92 -17.97 -11.51
N VAL A 47 -1.63 -17.24 -10.68
CA VAL A 47 -1.86 -17.64 -9.28
C VAL A 47 -2.43 -19.07 -9.17
N LYS A 48 -1.81 -19.90 -8.29
CA LYS A 48 -2.13 -21.34 -8.14
C LYS A 48 -2.37 -21.78 -6.69
N ASP A 49 -2.38 -20.85 -5.75
CA ASP A 49 -2.61 -21.11 -4.32
C ASP A 49 -3.82 -20.30 -3.80
N ALA A 50 -4.08 -20.36 -2.49
CA ALA A 50 -5.24 -19.71 -1.90
C ALA A 50 -5.16 -18.17 -1.92
N SER A 51 -4.00 -17.56 -2.19
CA SER A 51 -3.87 -16.11 -2.40
C SER A 51 -4.59 -15.62 -3.66
N ALA A 52 -5.11 -16.54 -4.48
CA ALA A 52 -6.01 -16.24 -5.59
C ALA A 52 -7.21 -15.38 -5.16
N VAL A 53 -7.67 -15.47 -3.91
CA VAL A 53 -8.71 -14.59 -3.34
C VAL A 53 -8.32 -13.11 -3.48
N PHE A 54 -7.03 -12.78 -3.38
CA PHE A 54 -6.53 -11.43 -3.53
C PHE A 54 -6.13 -11.08 -4.97
N PHE A 55 -5.33 -11.94 -5.65
CA PHE A 55 -4.71 -11.62 -6.93
C PHE A 55 -5.64 -11.81 -8.14
N ASN A 56 -6.41 -12.90 -8.17
CA ASN A 56 -7.43 -13.16 -9.18
C ASN A 56 -8.37 -14.28 -8.73
N PRO A 57 -9.52 -13.98 -8.15
CA PRO A 57 -10.44 -14.99 -7.64
C PRO A 57 -11.03 -15.92 -8.71
N ALA A 58 -10.95 -15.61 -10.02
CA ALA A 58 -11.39 -16.54 -11.06
C ALA A 58 -10.56 -17.84 -11.08
N ALA A 59 -9.32 -17.82 -10.55
CA ALA A 59 -8.51 -19.01 -10.41
C ALA A 59 -9.08 -20.03 -9.39
N LEU A 60 -9.92 -19.61 -8.44
CA LEU A 60 -10.55 -20.46 -7.43
C LEU A 60 -11.34 -21.62 -8.06
N ALA A 61 -11.98 -21.41 -9.23
CA ALA A 61 -12.74 -22.45 -9.93
C ALA A 61 -11.84 -23.60 -10.44
N ARG A 62 -10.53 -23.41 -10.46
CA ARG A 62 -9.52 -24.37 -10.95
C ARG A 62 -8.68 -24.96 -9.81
N LEU A 63 -8.72 -24.39 -8.61
CA LEU A 63 -8.05 -24.95 -7.45
C LEU A 63 -8.76 -26.24 -6.99
N GLU A 64 -7.98 -27.22 -6.57
CA GLU A 64 -8.52 -28.52 -6.13
C GLU A 64 -8.53 -28.64 -4.61
N GLY A 65 -9.56 -29.36 -4.11
CA GLY A 65 -9.70 -29.65 -2.70
C GLY A 65 -9.97 -28.43 -1.83
N THR A 66 -9.55 -28.52 -0.58
CA THR A 66 -9.51 -27.41 0.38
C THR A 66 -8.07 -26.97 0.58
N ARG A 67 -7.83 -25.67 0.54
CA ARG A 67 -6.50 -25.10 0.73
C ARG A 67 -6.55 -24.00 1.76
N PHE A 68 -5.51 -23.94 2.56
CA PHE A 68 -5.28 -22.87 3.53
C PHE A 68 -3.95 -22.19 3.22
N TYR A 69 -3.92 -20.91 3.42
CA TYR A 69 -2.72 -20.09 3.32
C TYR A 69 -2.63 -19.18 4.55
N VAL A 70 -1.48 -19.16 5.17
CA VAL A 70 -1.15 -18.21 6.24
C VAL A 70 0.21 -17.61 5.92
N GLY A 71 0.29 -16.32 5.91
CA GLY A 71 1.51 -15.59 5.61
C GLY A 71 1.51 -14.21 6.23
N GLY A 72 2.58 -13.49 5.98
CA GLY A 72 2.77 -12.10 6.36
C GLY A 72 4.06 -11.56 5.78
N SER A 73 4.18 -10.26 5.75
CA SER A 73 5.35 -9.53 5.26
C SER A 73 5.91 -8.68 6.39
N ALA A 74 7.23 -8.61 6.51
CA ALA A 74 7.88 -7.62 7.36
C ALA A 74 8.24 -6.41 6.47
N LEU A 75 7.53 -5.30 6.65
CA LEU A 75 7.72 -4.07 5.89
C LEU A 75 8.50 -3.07 6.73
N ALA A 76 9.66 -2.63 6.25
CA ALA A 76 10.53 -1.65 6.90
C ALA A 76 10.67 -0.40 5.99
N PRO A 77 9.74 0.57 6.08
CA PRO A 77 9.86 1.81 5.31
C PRO A 77 11.02 2.67 5.81
N ILE A 78 11.67 3.38 4.89
CA ILE A 78 12.71 4.35 5.18
C ILE A 78 12.37 5.61 4.40
N THR A 79 12.18 6.71 5.11
CA THR A 79 11.89 8.03 4.52
C THR A 79 12.78 9.07 5.16
N SER A 80 13.23 10.03 4.37
CA SER A 80 13.97 11.18 4.84
C SER A 80 13.54 12.45 4.10
N VAL A 81 13.68 13.58 4.78
CA VAL A 81 13.46 14.92 4.23
C VAL A 81 14.79 15.65 4.21
N THR A 82 15.15 16.23 3.06
CA THR A 82 16.38 17.05 2.94
C THR A 82 15.99 18.46 2.51
N GLY A 83 16.45 19.45 3.26
CA GLY A 83 16.23 20.86 2.94
C GLY A 83 16.86 21.25 1.61
N VAL A 84 16.07 21.82 0.72
CA VAL A 84 16.51 22.32 -0.60
C VAL A 84 16.30 23.83 -0.75
N GLY A 85 15.62 24.46 0.21
CA GLY A 85 15.39 25.90 0.24
C GLY A 85 16.63 26.66 0.71
N THR A 86 16.88 27.84 0.12
CA THR A 86 17.98 28.76 0.48
C THR A 86 17.43 30.04 1.12
N ALA A 87 16.12 30.17 1.33
CA ALA A 87 15.52 31.31 2.00
C ALA A 87 15.83 31.29 3.52
N ASP A 88 15.99 32.46 4.12
CA ASP A 88 16.10 32.57 5.60
C ASP A 88 14.84 31.97 6.25
N GLY A 89 15.05 31.04 7.18
CA GLY A 89 13.95 30.33 7.88
C GLY A 89 13.42 29.08 7.16
N ALA A 90 13.98 28.70 5.98
CA ALA A 90 13.61 27.43 5.32
C ALA A 90 13.94 26.23 6.24
N ARG A 91 13.02 25.28 6.33
CA ARG A 91 13.13 24.08 7.17
C ARG A 91 12.85 22.79 6.38
N PRO A 92 13.69 21.74 6.54
CA PRO A 92 15.04 21.82 7.15
C PRO A 92 15.93 22.83 6.45
N GLU A 93 16.99 23.27 7.12
CA GLU A 93 18.00 24.13 6.50
C GLU A 93 18.61 23.44 5.26
N TYR A 94 19.11 24.24 4.33
CA TYR A 94 19.71 23.74 3.09
C TYR A 94 20.77 22.65 3.35
N GLY A 95 20.56 21.48 2.77
CA GLY A 95 21.46 20.32 2.89
C GLY A 95 21.32 19.52 4.18
N VAL A 96 20.50 19.94 5.15
CA VAL A 96 20.19 19.15 6.35
C VAL A 96 19.21 18.06 5.99
N THR A 97 19.48 16.82 6.43
CA THR A 97 18.62 15.67 6.22
C THR A 97 18.11 15.16 7.55
N GLU A 98 16.80 15.04 7.65
CA GLU A 98 16.08 14.48 8.79
C GLU A 98 15.48 13.14 8.38
N GLU A 99 15.62 12.12 9.22
CA GLU A 99 15.16 10.75 8.94
C GLU A 99 13.96 10.41 9.83
N MET A 100 13.02 9.63 9.28
CA MET A 100 11.93 9.07 10.08
C MET A 100 12.44 8.07 11.11
N VAL A 101 11.69 7.88 12.19
CA VAL A 101 11.92 6.83 13.19
C VAL A 101 11.78 5.47 12.52
N LYS A 102 12.74 4.59 12.74
CA LYS A 102 12.73 3.24 12.15
C LYS A 102 11.60 2.40 12.71
N GLN A 103 10.76 1.90 11.83
CA GLN A 103 9.61 1.07 12.15
C GLN A 103 9.59 -0.21 11.32
N VAL A 104 8.89 -1.24 11.80
CA VAL A 104 8.63 -2.47 11.04
C VAL A 104 7.16 -2.84 11.22
N PHE A 105 6.45 -3.04 10.13
CA PHE A 105 5.04 -3.42 10.10
C PHE A 105 4.87 -4.86 9.63
N PHE A 106 3.85 -5.54 10.14
CA PHE A 106 3.59 -6.95 9.86
C PHE A 106 2.15 -7.18 9.37
N PRO A 107 1.80 -6.73 8.13
CA PRO A 107 0.47 -6.99 7.58
C PRO A 107 0.25 -8.50 7.42
N PRO A 108 -0.83 -9.05 8.03
CA PRO A 108 -1.15 -10.46 7.94
C PRO A 108 -1.86 -10.79 6.63
N THR A 109 -1.70 -12.04 6.16
CA THR A 109 -2.44 -12.61 5.04
C THR A 109 -2.93 -14.00 5.39
N ILE A 110 -4.26 -14.22 5.36
CA ILE A 110 -4.88 -15.51 5.67
C ILE A 110 -5.94 -15.78 4.61
N TYR A 111 -5.85 -16.94 3.94
CA TYR A 111 -6.82 -17.33 2.93
C TYR A 111 -7.24 -18.78 3.14
N ALA A 112 -8.51 -19.06 2.82
CA ALA A 112 -9.03 -20.41 2.73
C ALA A 112 -9.83 -20.54 1.44
N THR A 113 -9.65 -21.66 0.73
CA THR A 113 -10.37 -21.94 -0.51
C THR A 113 -10.91 -23.36 -0.48
N HIS A 114 -12.06 -23.57 -1.12
CA HIS A 114 -12.68 -24.87 -1.22
C HIS A 114 -13.33 -25.07 -2.59
N ARG A 115 -13.07 -26.24 -3.20
CA ARG A 115 -13.74 -26.65 -4.43
C ARG A 115 -15.10 -27.25 -4.08
N LEU A 116 -16.19 -26.55 -4.40
CA LEU A 116 -17.55 -27.01 -4.16
C LEU A 116 -17.94 -28.16 -5.10
N MET A 117 -17.59 -28.04 -6.37
CA MET A 117 -17.74 -29.07 -7.41
C MET A 117 -16.79 -28.76 -8.57
N LYS A 118 -16.73 -29.63 -9.59
CA LYS A 118 -15.90 -29.36 -10.77
C LYS A 118 -16.31 -28.04 -11.42
N GLY A 119 -15.36 -27.14 -11.53
CA GLY A 119 -15.55 -25.81 -12.12
C GLY A 119 -16.26 -24.79 -11.21
N LEU A 120 -16.50 -25.10 -9.93
CA LEU A 120 -17.07 -24.15 -8.95
C LEU A 120 -16.21 -24.13 -7.69
N GLY A 121 -15.63 -23.00 -7.38
CA GLY A 121 -14.78 -22.79 -6.22
C GLY A 121 -15.22 -21.59 -5.39
N PHE A 122 -14.96 -21.65 -4.10
CA PHE A 122 -15.22 -20.60 -3.12
C PHE A 122 -13.92 -20.26 -2.40
N GLY A 123 -13.76 -18.99 -2.03
CA GLY A 123 -12.62 -18.52 -1.26
C GLY A 123 -12.99 -17.40 -0.31
N ILE A 124 -12.35 -17.40 0.85
CA ILE A 124 -12.41 -16.30 1.82
C ILE A 124 -10.99 -15.89 2.19
N GLY A 125 -10.81 -14.65 2.60
CA GLY A 125 -9.51 -14.18 3.01
C GLY A 125 -9.55 -12.92 3.85
N VAL A 126 -8.47 -12.73 4.61
CA VAL A 126 -8.16 -11.49 5.32
C VAL A 126 -6.78 -11.02 4.89
N ASN A 127 -6.67 -9.75 4.55
CA ASN A 127 -5.44 -9.11 4.10
C ASN A 127 -5.45 -7.61 4.43
N SER A 128 -4.32 -6.93 4.22
CA SER A 128 -4.17 -5.48 4.48
C SER A 128 -3.78 -4.77 3.19
N PRO A 129 -4.72 -4.37 2.33
CA PRO A 129 -4.42 -3.84 1.00
C PRO A 129 -3.91 -2.40 1.01
N TYR A 130 -4.07 -1.67 2.10
CA TYR A 130 -3.57 -0.31 2.28
C TYR A 130 -2.97 -0.16 3.67
N GLY A 131 -1.99 0.73 3.79
CA GLY A 131 -1.38 1.06 5.07
C GLY A 131 -0.31 2.13 4.90
N LEU A 132 -0.16 2.94 5.93
CA LEU A 132 0.87 3.96 6.01
C LEU A 132 1.33 4.05 7.46
N GLY A 133 2.64 4.01 7.67
CA GLY A 133 3.23 4.27 8.97
C GLY A 133 4.43 5.19 8.80
N VAL A 134 4.32 6.39 9.37
CA VAL A 134 5.39 7.39 9.41
C VAL A 134 5.45 7.95 10.82
N GLU A 135 6.65 8.05 11.37
CA GLU A 135 6.89 8.67 12.67
C GLU A 135 8.18 9.48 12.59
N TRP A 136 8.13 10.72 13.04
CA TRP A 136 9.23 11.66 13.08
C TRP A 136 9.57 12.00 14.52
N ASP A 137 10.80 12.44 14.79
CA ASP A 137 11.15 12.97 16.09
C ASP A 137 10.32 14.23 16.38
N ALA A 138 9.41 14.11 17.37
CA ALA A 138 8.47 15.17 17.65
C ALA A 138 9.13 16.46 18.16
N ASP A 139 10.33 16.39 18.74
CA ASP A 139 11.01 17.54 19.30
C ASP A 139 11.94 18.24 18.30
N GLU A 140 12.54 17.46 17.38
CA GLU A 140 13.60 17.96 16.48
C GLU A 140 13.14 18.10 15.04
N PHE A 141 12.15 17.33 14.59
CA PHE A 141 11.73 17.33 13.19
C PHE A 141 11.15 18.69 12.75
N SER A 142 11.68 19.24 11.68
CA SER A 142 11.27 20.55 11.16
C SER A 142 9.82 20.57 10.63
N GLY A 143 9.34 19.45 10.11
CA GLY A 143 7.97 19.25 9.58
C GLY A 143 6.93 18.83 10.63
N ARG A 144 7.22 18.89 11.94
CA ARG A 144 6.33 18.44 13.02
C ARG A 144 5.00 19.18 13.12
N TYR A 145 4.88 20.33 12.47
CA TYR A 145 3.64 21.11 12.40
C TYR A 145 2.67 20.60 11.33
N ILE A 146 3.16 19.74 10.42
CA ILE A 146 2.33 19.00 9.47
C ILE A 146 1.98 17.63 10.07
N ALA A 147 2.99 16.87 10.49
CA ALA A 147 2.81 15.58 11.13
C ALA A 147 4.05 15.18 11.94
N THR A 148 3.84 14.64 13.13
CA THR A 148 4.84 13.90 13.91
C THR A 148 4.62 12.41 13.78
N LYS A 149 3.35 11.97 13.65
CA LYS A 149 3.01 10.55 13.45
C LYS A 149 1.76 10.40 12.60
N VAL A 150 1.82 9.45 11.70
CA VAL A 150 0.68 8.98 10.88
C VAL A 150 0.69 7.48 10.92
N ASP A 151 -0.44 6.87 11.26
CA ASP A 151 -0.63 5.42 11.20
C ASP A 151 -2.01 5.14 10.57
N LEU A 152 -2.01 4.56 9.38
CA LEU A 152 -3.19 4.09 8.68
C LEU A 152 -3.10 2.57 8.60
N GLN A 153 -4.03 1.89 9.23
CA GLN A 153 -4.14 0.44 9.21
C GLN A 153 -5.42 0.01 8.52
N THR A 154 -5.33 -0.99 7.64
CA THR A 154 -6.51 -1.60 7.05
C THR A 154 -6.51 -3.11 7.21
N LEU A 155 -7.69 -3.67 7.41
CA LEU A 155 -7.95 -5.12 7.35
C LEU A 155 -9.13 -5.32 6.40
N ASN A 156 -8.93 -6.08 5.33
CA ASN A 156 -9.95 -6.37 4.34
C ASN A 156 -10.34 -7.85 4.41
N GLY A 157 -11.60 -8.12 4.71
CA GLY A 157 -12.22 -9.44 4.60
C GLY A 157 -12.86 -9.59 3.21
N SER A 158 -12.47 -10.62 2.47
CA SER A 158 -13.01 -10.93 1.14
C SER A 158 -13.72 -12.26 1.14
N ALA A 159 -14.85 -12.36 0.41
CA ALA A 159 -15.54 -13.62 0.11
C ALA A 159 -15.85 -13.69 -1.39
N CYS A 160 -15.33 -14.70 -2.08
CA CYS A 160 -15.39 -14.82 -3.53
C CYS A 160 -15.95 -16.16 -3.96
N LEU A 161 -16.78 -16.13 -5.02
CA LEU A 161 -17.28 -17.32 -5.70
C LEU A 161 -16.78 -17.30 -7.15
N ALA A 162 -16.25 -18.42 -7.61
CA ALA A 162 -15.72 -18.57 -8.95
C ALA A 162 -16.33 -19.73 -9.70
N TRP A 163 -16.63 -19.53 -10.99
CA TRP A 163 -17.23 -20.51 -11.86
C TRP A 163 -16.49 -20.64 -13.17
N ALA A 164 -16.13 -21.86 -13.56
CA ALA A 164 -15.54 -22.24 -14.84
C ALA A 164 -16.54 -23.05 -15.67
N PRO A 165 -17.22 -22.42 -16.66
CA PRO A 165 -18.16 -23.14 -17.55
C PRO A 165 -17.48 -24.19 -18.42
N ASN A 166 -16.18 -24.04 -18.67
CA ASN A 166 -15.35 -24.94 -19.45
C ASN A 166 -13.88 -24.81 -19.04
N ASP A 167 -12.99 -25.56 -19.69
CA ASP A 167 -11.56 -25.58 -19.37
C ASP A 167 -10.82 -24.30 -19.79
N GLN A 168 -11.43 -23.45 -20.62
CA GLN A 168 -10.81 -22.21 -21.09
C GLN A 168 -11.18 -21.00 -20.24
N TRP A 169 -12.42 -20.87 -19.80
CA TRP A 169 -12.94 -19.69 -19.14
C TRP A 169 -13.24 -19.93 -17.66
N SER A 170 -12.89 -18.97 -16.83
CA SER A 170 -13.32 -18.88 -15.44
C SER A 170 -13.71 -17.43 -15.12
N PHE A 171 -14.76 -17.26 -14.32
CA PHE A 171 -15.27 -15.98 -13.86
C PHE A 171 -15.40 -16.01 -12.34
N ALA A 172 -15.26 -14.87 -11.70
CA ALA A 172 -15.52 -14.76 -10.27
C ALA A 172 -16.13 -13.42 -9.93
N GLY A 173 -16.85 -13.40 -8.82
CA GLY A 173 -17.33 -12.22 -8.15
C GLY A 173 -17.23 -12.39 -6.64
N GLY A 174 -17.06 -11.30 -5.93
CA GLY A 174 -16.90 -11.30 -4.48
C GLY A 174 -17.32 -10.01 -3.83
N ALA A 175 -17.51 -10.08 -2.51
CA ALA A 175 -17.75 -8.95 -1.64
C ALA A 175 -16.52 -8.70 -0.76
N ASP A 176 -16.24 -7.45 -0.50
CA ASP A 176 -15.15 -6.98 0.36
C ASP A 176 -15.74 -6.14 1.51
N ALA A 177 -15.24 -6.38 2.73
CA ALA A 177 -15.50 -5.56 3.90
C ALA A 177 -14.13 -5.09 4.44
N MET A 178 -13.82 -3.82 4.25
CA MET A 178 -12.57 -3.24 4.69
C MET A 178 -12.77 -2.42 5.95
N PHE A 179 -12.00 -2.72 6.98
CA PHE A 179 -11.94 -1.98 8.23
C PHE A 179 -10.69 -1.10 8.21
N ALA A 180 -10.87 0.18 8.43
CA ALA A 180 -9.77 1.15 8.49
C ALA A 180 -9.71 1.83 9.85
N LYS A 181 -8.50 2.03 10.35
CA LYS A 181 -8.16 2.79 11.54
C LYS A 181 -7.12 3.83 11.18
N VAL A 182 -7.25 5.05 11.70
CA VAL A 182 -6.30 6.15 11.45
C VAL A 182 -5.84 6.76 12.77
N LEU A 183 -4.55 7.14 12.83
CA LEU A 183 -3.97 8.00 13.84
C LEU A 183 -3.18 9.10 13.12
N LEU A 184 -3.44 10.35 13.52
CA LEU A 184 -2.74 11.54 13.05
C LEU A 184 -2.27 12.33 14.26
N ASN A 185 -0.98 12.67 14.32
CA ASN A 185 -0.43 13.48 15.39
C ASN A 185 0.43 14.60 14.79
N LYS A 186 0.31 15.82 15.33
CA LYS A 186 1.09 17.01 14.96
C LYS A 186 1.28 17.95 16.11
N ARG A 187 2.18 18.92 15.96
CA ARG A 187 2.37 20.03 16.89
C ARG A 187 1.83 21.34 16.33
N THR A 188 1.53 22.27 17.22
CA THR A 188 1.13 23.65 16.89
C THR A 188 2.25 24.60 17.23
N LEU A 189 2.64 25.41 16.26
CA LEU A 189 3.67 26.45 16.36
C LEU A 189 3.10 27.70 17.00
N TYR A 190 3.87 28.32 17.93
CA TYR A 190 3.63 29.67 18.41
C TYR A 190 4.85 30.55 18.15
N SER A 191 4.61 31.70 17.52
CA SER A 191 5.61 32.74 17.34
C SER A 191 5.02 34.10 17.66
N ASN A 192 5.77 34.92 18.39
CA ASN A 192 5.42 36.30 18.67
C ASN A 192 6.66 37.19 18.54
N PRO A 193 6.93 37.77 17.34
CA PRO A 193 8.11 38.58 17.10
C PRO A 193 8.21 39.83 17.98
N MET A 194 7.07 40.39 18.43
CA MET A 194 7.07 41.56 19.33
C MET A 194 7.62 41.26 20.72
N LEU A 195 7.54 40.01 21.14
CA LEU A 195 8.09 39.51 22.41
C LEU A 195 9.45 38.81 22.22
N GLY A 196 9.98 38.80 21.02
CA GLY A 196 11.21 38.04 20.68
C GLY A 196 11.06 36.53 20.82
N ILE A 197 9.83 36.03 20.70
CA ILE A 197 9.50 34.60 20.78
C ILE A 197 9.33 34.05 19.37
N SER A 198 10.09 33.03 19.06
CA SER A 198 9.94 32.31 17.81
C SER A 198 9.95 30.80 18.05
N ASP A 199 9.15 30.09 17.26
CA ASP A 199 9.25 28.63 17.08
C ASP A 199 9.08 27.79 18.34
N LEU A 200 8.10 28.16 19.18
CA LEU A 200 7.72 27.36 20.34
C LEU A 200 6.62 26.38 20.00
N ASP A 201 6.81 25.13 20.37
CA ASP A 201 5.77 24.12 20.37
C ASP A 201 4.85 24.36 21.58
N ILE A 202 3.56 24.50 21.35
CA ILE A 202 2.61 24.87 22.42
C ILE A 202 1.51 23.84 22.65
N ILE A 203 1.08 23.11 21.63
CA ILE A 203 0.02 22.12 21.72
C ILE A 203 0.43 20.92 20.87
N GLU A 204 0.27 19.73 21.42
CA GLU A 204 0.25 18.47 20.69
C GLU A 204 -1.20 18.10 20.41
N THR A 205 -1.51 17.77 19.16
CA THR A 205 -2.84 17.36 18.73
C THR A 205 -2.76 15.94 18.20
N GLU A 206 -3.51 15.03 18.79
CA GLU A 206 -3.66 13.65 18.33
C GLU A 206 -5.12 13.41 17.95
N MET A 207 -5.34 12.82 16.77
CA MET A 207 -6.63 12.34 16.33
C MET A 207 -6.53 10.84 16.05
N THR A 208 -7.30 10.04 16.77
CA THR A 208 -7.33 8.59 16.62
C THR A 208 -8.74 8.07 16.40
N SER A 209 -8.89 6.98 15.65
CA SER A 209 -10.17 6.29 15.48
C SER A 209 -10.06 4.83 15.88
N ASP A 210 -11.20 4.18 16.11
CA ASP A 210 -11.30 2.72 16.06
C ASP A 210 -11.36 2.21 14.63
N PHE A 211 -11.41 0.87 14.45
CA PHE A 211 -11.61 0.26 13.14
C PHE A 211 -13.04 0.48 12.65
N VAL A 212 -13.18 1.25 11.58
CA VAL A 212 -14.47 1.61 10.96
C VAL A 212 -14.63 0.85 9.64
N PRO A 213 -15.81 0.21 9.37
CA PRO A 213 -16.03 -0.55 8.16
C PRO A 213 -16.33 0.33 6.94
N GLY A 214 -15.85 -0.13 5.78
CA GLY A 214 -16.29 0.27 4.45
C GLY A 214 -16.54 -0.97 3.59
N TYR A 215 -17.33 -0.86 2.54
CA TYR A 215 -17.75 -2.01 1.76
C TYR A 215 -17.40 -1.84 0.29
N GLY A 216 -17.05 -2.94 -0.35
CA GLY A 216 -16.69 -3.02 -1.74
C GLY A 216 -17.07 -4.36 -2.36
N TRP A 217 -16.69 -4.51 -3.61
CA TRP A 217 -16.89 -5.74 -4.37
C TRP A 217 -15.72 -5.96 -5.33
N ASN A 218 -15.59 -7.18 -5.81
CA ASN A 218 -14.58 -7.54 -6.79
C ASN A 218 -15.15 -8.45 -7.88
N ALA A 219 -14.51 -8.43 -9.04
CA ALA A 219 -14.84 -9.29 -10.16
C ALA A 219 -13.55 -9.71 -10.89
N ALA A 220 -13.56 -10.91 -11.46
CA ALA A 220 -12.39 -11.43 -12.13
C ALA A 220 -12.73 -12.34 -13.30
N VAL A 221 -11.80 -12.45 -14.24
CA VAL A 221 -11.83 -13.40 -15.33
C VAL A 221 -10.45 -14.01 -15.54
N LEU A 222 -10.44 -15.30 -15.88
CA LEU A 222 -9.25 -16.03 -16.31
C LEU A 222 -9.58 -16.77 -17.60
N TYR A 223 -8.76 -16.58 -18.63
CA TYR A 223 -8.89 -17.22 -19.93
C TYR A 223 -7.62 -18.00 -20.28
N THR A 224 -7.77 -19.28 -20.60
CA THR A 224 -6.70 -20.19 -20.99
C THR A 224 -6.91 -20.65 -22.43
N PRO A 225 -6.46 -19.86 -23.44
CA PRO A 225 -6.66 -20.20 -24.85
C PRO A 225 -5.91 -21.45 -25.28
N ALA A 226 -4.79 -21.73 -24.65
CA ALA A 226 -3.96 -22.91 -24.87
C ALA A 226 -3.25 -23.30 -23.57
N ALA A 227 -2.72 -24.51 -23.49
CA ALA A 227 -2.07 -25.03 -22.28
C ALA A 227 -0.91 -24.15 -21.75
N GLN A 228 -0.25 -23.43 -22.65
CA GLN A 228 0.90 -22.58 -22.33
C GLN A 228 0.53 -21.13 -22.02
N TRP A 229 -0.71 -20.70 -22.30
CA TRP A 229 -1.10 -19.30 -22.19
C TRP A 229 -2.27 -19.11 -21.23
N ARG A 230 -2.15 -18.15 -20.35
CA ARG A 230 -3.23 -17.68 -19.48
C ARG A 230 -3.30 -16.15 -19.55
N LEU A 231 -4.51 -15.64 -19.64
CA LEU A 231 -4.81 -14.22 -19.55
C LEU A 231 -5.74 -14.02 -18.38
N GLY A 232 -5.40 -13.12 -17.50
CA GLY A 232 -6.20 -12.77 -16.31
C GLY A 232 -6.60 -11.30 -16.33
N ALA A 233 -7.79 -11.00 -15.83
CA ALA A 233 -8.15 -9.64 -15.45
C ALA A 233 -8.91 -9.68 -14.13
N PHE A 234 -8.71 -8.64 -13.33
CA PHE A 234 -9.29 -8.48 -12.00
C PHE A 234 -9.64 -7.03 -11.75
N TYR A 235 -10.76 -6.81 -11.11
CA TYR A 235 -11.24 -5.51 -10.65
C TYR A 235 -11.62 -5.59 -9.17
N ARG A 236 -11.19 -4.62 -8.39
CA ARG A 236 -11.68 -4.34 -7.04
C ARG A 236 -12.21 -2.92 -6.99
N SER A 237 -13.43 -2.76 -6.47
CA SER A 237 -14.08 -1.45 -6.38
C SER A 237 -13.39 -0.54 -5.38
N LYS A 238 -13.57 0.76 -5.55
CA LYS A 238 -13.24 1.73 -4.52
C LYS A 238 -14.00 1.44 -3.24
N VAL A 239 -13.41 1.83 -2.10
CA VAL A 239 -14.05 1.79 -0.77
C VAL A 239 -13.95 3.16 -0.14
N VAL A 240 -15.03 3.61 0.46
CA VAL A 240 -15.08 4.85 1.26
C VAL A 240 -15.41 4.46 2.69
N VAL A 241 -14.61 4.94 3.63
CA VAL A 241 -14.80 4.75 5.08
C VAL A 241 -15.08 6.11 5.70
N HIS A 242 -16.25 6.26 6.31
CA HIS A 242 -16.64 7.44 7.05
C HIS A 242 -16.29 7.23 8.52
N VAL A 243 -15.30 7.94 9.01
CA VAL A 243 -14.88 7.94 10.41
C VAL A 243 -15.59 9.08 11.10
N ASP A 244 -16.70 8.80 11.78
CA ASP A 244 -17.57 9.81 12.37
C ASP A 244 -17.27 10.04 13.87
N ASP A 245 -16.65 9.05 14.54
CA ASP A 245 -16.41 9.03 15.99
C ASP A 245 -14.89 8.92 16.28
N ALA A 246 -14.04 9.75 15.66
CA ALA A 246 -12.65 9.84 16.05
C ALA A 246 -12.51 10.70 17.33
N GLU A 247 -11.53 10.35 18.17
CA GLU A 247 -11.16 11.16 19.33
C GLU A 247 -10.05 12.14 18.93
N ALA A 248 -10.23 13.41 19.24
CA ALA A 248 -9.24 14.47 19.06
C ALA A 248 -8.82 15.02 20.42
N ASP A 249 -7.57 14.74 20.80
CA ASP A 249 -6.97 15.12 22.07
C ASP A 249 -6.01 16.30 21.88
N PHE A 250 -6.04 17.23 22.82
CA PHE A 250 -5.21 18.44 22.80
C PHE A 250 -4.40 18.54 24.07
N THR A 251 -3.10 18.32 23.98
CA THR A 251 -2.20 18.38 25.14
C THR A 251 -1.32 19.63 25.07
N GLN A 252 -1.34 20.45 26.12
CA GLN A 252 -0.46 21.60 26.23
C GLN A 252 0.98 21.17 26.42
N ILE A 253 1.88 21.76 25.63
CA ILE A 253 3.34 21.63 25.80
C ILE A 253 3.81 22.86 26.61
N LEU A 254 4.44 22.60 27.75
CA LEU A 254 4.95 23.69 28.59
C LEU A 254 6.23 24.26 28.00
N THR A 255 6.22 25.56 27.71
CA THR A 255 7.35 26.28 27.12
C THR A 255 8.37 26.78 28.18
N GLY A 256 8.01 26.74 29.43
CA GLY A 256 8.78 27.34 30.53
C GLY A 256 8.66 28.87 30.63
N ILE A 257 7.87 29.49 29.74
CA ILE A 257 7.56 30.93 29.77
C ILE A 257 6.15 31.10 30.36
N THR A 258 6.07 31.48 31.61
CA THR A 258 4.80 31.54 32.38
C THR A 258 3.67 32.29 31.66
N ALA A 259 3.99 33.40 30.97
CA ALA A 259 2.99 34.19 30.25
C ALA A 259 2.48 33.44 28.98
N VAL A 260 3.32 32.69 28.29
CA VAL A 260 2.94 31.86 27.14
C VAL A 260 2.14 30.67 27.63
N ASP A 261 2.61 29.99 28.69
CA ASP A 261 1.93 28.79 29.20
C ASP A 261 0.50 29.16 29.73
N ALA A 262 0.36 30.31 30.41
CA ALA A 262 -0.96 30.80 30.82
C ALA A 262 -1.87 31.20 29.66
N TYR A 263 -1.30 31.79 28.61
CA TYR A 263 -2.04 32.08 27.37
C TYR A 263 -2.53 30.80 26.71
N VAL A 264 -1.64 29.81 26.52
CA VAL A 264 -1.99 28.53 25.90
C VAL A 264 -3.09 27.80 26.68
N THR A 265 -2.98 27.78 28.06
CA THR A 265 -4.04 27.23 28.90
C THR A 265 -5.40 27.89 28.62
N SER A 266 -5.41 29.20 28.31
CA SER A 266 -6.66 29.93 28.05
C SER A 266 -7.30 29.68 26.70
N ILE A 267 -6.52 29.18 25.72
CA ILE A 267 -6.96 28.90 24.35
C ILE A 267 -6.97 27.43 24.03
N LEU A 268 -6.51 26.56 24.95
CA LEU A 268 -6.43 25.11 24.70
C LEU A 268 -7.83 24.57 24.39
N PRO A 269 -8.02 23.92 23.23
CA PRO A 269 -9.29 23.29 22.91
C PRO A 269 -9.56 22.14 23.90
N PRO A 270 -10.82 21.87 24.24
CA PRO A 270 -11.15 20.63 24.96
C PRO A 270 -10.96 19.42 24.03
N ASP A 271 -10.66 18.27 24.62
CA ASP A 271 -10.75 17.00 23.95
C ASP A 271 -12.18 16.81 23.44
N GLN A 272 -12.32 16.31 22.20
CA GLN A 272 -13.60 16.36 21.52
C GLN A 272 -13.70 15.29 20.41
N PRO A 273 -14.94 14.93 19.99
CA PRO A 273 -15.13 14.13 18.80
C PRO A 273 -14.63 14.84 17.55
N GLY A 274 -14.07 14.02 16.64
CA GLY A 274 -13.65 14.45 15.32
C GLY A 274 -14.15 13.49 14.24
N SER A 275 -14.08 13.92 13.00
CA SER A 275 -14.44 13.07 11.87
C SER A 275 -13.53 13.25 10.67
N THR A 276 -13.39 12.20 9.86
CA THR A 276 -12.67 12.21 8.58
C THR A 276 -13.27 11.23 7.60
N VAL A 277 -12.89 11.34 6.32
CA VAL A 277 -13.33 10.42 5.27
C VAL A 277 -12.11 9.85 4.57
N LEU A 278 -11.92 8.53 4.68
CA LEU A 278 -10.85 7.81 4.03
C LEU A 278 -11.35 7.23 2.71
N ARG A 279 -10.68 7.57 1.61
CA ARG A 279 -11.05 7.12 0.26
C ARG A 279 -9.96 6.23 -0.31
N PHE A 280 -10.32 4.98 -0.60
CA PHE A 280 -9.42 3.98 -1.17
C PHE A 280 -9.76 3.74 -2.64
N PRO A 281 -8.77 3.71 -3.54
CA PRO A 281 -8.99 3.65 -4.97
C PRO A 281 -9.56 2.31 -5.43
N ALA A 282 -10.21 2.31 -6.58
CA ALA A 282 -10.45 1.09 -7.33
C ALA A 282 -9.13 0.61 -7.96
N LEU A 283 -9.02 -0.72 -8.13
CA LEU A 283 -7.89 -1.40 -8.74
C LEU A 283 -8.35 -2.22 -9.93
N TRP A 284 -7.74 -1.99 -11.08
CA TRP A 284 -7.77 -2.85 -12.25
C TRP A 284 -6.44 -3.57 -12.40
N SER A 285 -6.48 -4.85 -12.69
CA SER A 285 -5.29 -5.63 -13.03
C SER A 285 -5.54 -6.45 -14.27
N ALA A 286 -4.57 -6.51 -15.17
CA ALA A 286 -4.57 -7.37 -16.35
C ALA A 286 -3.21 -8.04 -16.48
N GLY A 287 -3.21 -9.38 -16.71
CA GLY A 287 -1.98 -10.16 -16.74
C GLY A 287 -1.97 -11.18 -17.89
N VAL A 288 -0.76 -11.46 -18.34
CA VAL A 288 -0.48 -12.50 -19.34
C VAL A 288 0.61 -13.40 -18.81
N ALA A 289 0.29 -14.68 -18.60
CA ALA A 289 1.25 -15.71 -18.22
C ALA A 289 1.51 -16.66 -19.36
N PHE A 290 2.79 -17.03 -19.51
CA PHE A 290 3.27 -17.96 -20.52
C PHE A 290 4.18 -19.02 -19.90
N ASP A 291 3.90 -20.29 -20.17
CA ASP A 291 4.71 -21.44 -19.78
C ASP A 291 5.54 -21.94 -21.00
N PRO A 292 6.77 -21.43 -21.22
CA PRO A 292 7.61 -21.86 -22.35
C PRO A 292 7.98 -23.35 -22.27
N GLU A 293 8.11 -23.87 -21.07
CA GLU A 293 8.39 -25.26 -20.71
C GLU A 293 7.53 -25.63 -19.47
N PRO A 294 7.28 -26.92 -19.19
CA PRO A 294 6.39 -27.33 -18.08
C PRO A 294 6.83 -26.86 -16.69
N ASP A 295 8.12 -26.58 -16.51
CA ASP A 295 8.74 -26.15 -15.27
C ASP A 295 9.01 -24.62 -15.20
N TRP A 296 8.63 -23.88 -16.24
CA TRP A 296 8.76 -22.44 -16.31
C TRP A 296 7.40 -21.73 -16.40
N THR A 297 7.27 -20.65 -15.67
CA THR A 297 6.18 -19.66 -15.83
C THR A 297 6.80 -18.27 -15.92
N VAL A 298 6.41 -17.49 -16.90
CA VAL A 298 6.74 -16.07 -17.02
C VAL A 298 5.44 -15.29 -17.09
N GLU A 299 5.33 -14.20 -16.35
CA GLU A 299 4.13 -13.37 -16.33
C GLU A 299 4.48 -11.90 -16.42
N ALA A 300 3.60 -11.14 -17.07
CA ALA A 300 3.61 -9.70 -17.09
C ALA A 300 2.22 -9.19 -16.75
N ASP A 301 2.13 -8.27 -15.79
CA ASP A 301 0.90 -7.65 -15.32
C ASP A 301 0.97 -6.14 -15.48
N PHE A 302 -0.18 -5.55 -15.78
CA PHE A 302 -0.45 -4.12 -15.73
C PHE A 302 -1.53 -3.87 -14.69
N LEU A 303 -1.27 -2.95 -13.75
CA LEU A 303 -2.20 -2.54 -12.73
C LEU A 303 -2.52 -1.05 -12.92
N TRP A 304 -3.77 -0.68 -12.70
CA TRP A 304 -4.25 0.69 -12.71
C TRP A 304 -5.03 0.97 -11.44
N TYR A 305 -4.64 2.02 -10.70
CA TYR A 305 -5.32 2.49 -9.51
C TYR A 305 -6.02 3.82 -9.78
N GLU A 306 -7.30 3.91 -9.47
CA GLU A 306 -8.11 5.13 -9.60
C GLU A 306 -7.92 6.03 -8.37
N TRP A 307 -6.67 6.49 -8.15
CA TRP A 307 -6.33 7.34 -7.02
C TRP A 307 -6.96 8.73 -7.08
N SER A 308 -7.48 9.17 -8.22
CA SER A 308 -8.26 10.41 -8.37
C SER A 308 -9.49 10.49 -7.44
N VAL A 309 -9.87 9.41 -6.79
CA VAL A 309 -10.86 9.40 -5.71
C VAL A 309 -10.36 10.11 -4.43
N PHE A 310 -9.04 10.19 -4.21
CA PHE A 310 -8.42 10.81 -3.05
C PHE A 310 -8.07 12.27 -3.35
N THR A 311 -9.09 13.14 -3.33
CA THR A 311 -8.98 14.56 -3.62
C THR A 311 -8.58 15.38 -2.41
N ASP A 312 -9.01 14.96 -1.22
CA ASP A 312 -8.88 15.70 0.02
C ASP A 312 -8.89 14.78 1.24
N LEU A 313 -8.29 15.27 2.33
CA LEU A 313 -8.34 14.69 3.67
C LEU A 313 -8.98 15.71 4.62
N PRO A 314 -10.32 15.66 4.81
CA PRO A 314 -11.00 16.53 5.76
C PRO A 314 -10.74 16.06 7.19
N ILE A 315 -10.47 17.01 8.09
CA ILE A 315 -10.39 16.82 9.54
C ILE A 315 -11.39 17.78 10.17
N ASN A 316 -12.50 17.26 10.66
CA ASN A 316 -13.56 18.07 11.25
C ASN A 316 -13.57 17.86 12.76
N LEU A 317 -13.71 18.94 13.51
CA LEU A 317 -13.81 18.97 14.97
C LEU A 317 -15.20 19.49 15.35
N GLU A 318 -15.90 18.78 16.21
CA GLU A 318 -17.30 19.09 16.52
C GLU A 318 -17.46 20.33 17.40
N THR A 319 -16.69 20.41 18.50
CA THR A 319 -16.81 21.47 19.49
C THR A 319 -16.12 22.76 19.04
N THR A 320 -15.04 22.64 18.28
CA THR A 320 -14.25 23.77 17.77
C THR A 320 -14.13 23.74 16.24
N PRO A 321 -15.24 23.93 15.49
CA PRO A 321 -15.23 23.86 14.01
C PRO A 321 -14.25 24.84 13.34
N ALA A 322 -13.89 25.93 14.03
CA ALA A 322 -12.91 26.90 13.54
C ALA A 322 -11.48 26.32 13.41
N LEU A 323 -11.18 25.21 14.08
CA LEU A 323 -9.92 24.49 14.01
C LEU A 323 -9.98 23.31 13.02
N SER A 324 -11.15 23.04 12.44
CA SER A 324 -11.28 22.06 11.36
C SER A 324 -10.46 22.48 10.15
N SER A 325 -9.91 21.51 9.47
CA SER A 325 -9.08 21.74 8.27
C SER A 325 -9.38 20.71 7.19
N THR A 326 -9.15 21.07 5.95
CA THR A 326 -9.21 20.12 4.83
C THR A 326 -7.92 20.27 4.03
N ARG A 327 -7.15 19.20 3.99
CA ARG A 327 -5.94 19.15 3.20
C ARG A 327 -6.29 18.71 1.78
N VAL A 328 -5.87 19.48 0.79
CA VAL A 328 -6.04 19.15 -0.63
C VAL A 328 -4.93 18.18 -1.02
N GLU A 329 -5.30 17.02 -1.56
CA GLU A 329 -4.36 15.98 -1.99
C GLU A 329 -4.36 15.82 -3.51
N ASP A 330 -5.53 15.91 -4.16
CA ASP A 330 -5.73 15.84 -5.62
C ASP A 330 -4.87 14.77 -6.31
N TYR A 331 -4.88 13.56 -5.74
CA TYR A 331 -4.11 12.45 -6.30
C TYR A 331 -4.56 12.15 -7.73
N GLU A 332 -3.63 11.77 -8.57
CA GLU A 332 -3.88 11.35 -9.94
C GLU A 332 -3.97 9.83 -10.04
N ASP A 333 -4.69 9.32 -11.04
CA ASP A 333 -4.66 7.89 -11.32
C ASP A 333 -3.25 7.41 -11.63
N SER A 334 -2.91 6.23 -11.15
CA SER A 334 -1.56 5.69 -11.27
C SER A 334 -1.54 4.26 -11.80
N TRP A 335 -0.37 3.81 -12.22
CA TRP A 335 -0.21 2.50 -12.83
C TRP A 335 1.07 1.81 -12.40
N GLN A 336 1.04 0.48 -12.47
CA GLN A 336 2.19 -0.38 -12.26
C GLN A 336 2.36 -1.34 -13.42
N VAL A 337 3.62 -1.66 -13.74
CA VAL A 337 3.99 -2.79 -14.61
C VAL A 337 4.83 -3.74 -13.79
N ARG A 338 4.44 -5.02 -13.79
CA ARG A 338 5.10 -6.08 -13.06
C ARG A 338 5.52 -7.19 -14.01
N VAL A 339 6.72 -7.73 -13.84
CA VAL A 339 7.21 -8.87 -14.62
C VAL A 339 7.86 -9.86 -13.67
N GLY A 340 7.49 -11.13 -13.79
CA GLY A 340 8.02 -12.18 -12.95
C GLY A 340 8.29 -13.47 -13.71
N ALA A 341 9.19 -14.28 -13.17
CA ALA A 341 9.47 -15.60 -13.66
C ALA A 341 9.61 -16.60 -12.50
N GLU A 342 9.04 -17.78 -12.68
CA GLU A 342 9.17 -18.93 -11.80
C GLU A 342 9.80 -20.09 -12.56
N HIS A 343 10.79 -20.73 -11.95
CA HIS A 343 11.37 -22.00 -12.42
C HIS A 343 11.24 -23.05 -11.33
N ARG A 344 10.60 -24.17 -11.65
CA ARG A 344 10.43 -25.32 -10.74
C ARG A 344 11.45 -26.39 -11.06
N ARG A 345 12.11 -26.87 -10.04
CA ARG A 345 13.06 -27.97 -10.13
C ARG A 345 12.84 -28.96 -8.99
N GLY A 346 12.17 -30.07 -9.30
CA GLY A 346 11.74 -31.04 -8.29
C GLY A 346 10.73 -30.43 -7.32
N ASP A 347 11.09 -30.35 -6.05
CA ASP A 347 10.24 -29.80 -4.98
C ASP A 347 10.49 -28.31 -4.70
N LEU A 348 11.44 -27.73 -5.43
CA LEU A 348 11.82 -26.32 -5.25
C LEU A 348 11.28 -25.47 -6.40
N ALA A 349 10.83 -24.25 -6.06
CA ALA A 349 10.51 -23.18 -6.99
C ALA A 349 11.43 -21.99 -6.73
N TYR A 350 12.06 -21.47 -7.76
CA TYR A 350 12.89 -20.27 -7.73
C TYR A 350 12.16 -19.18 -8.48
N ARG A 351 12.10 -18.00 -7.89
CA ARG A 351 11.34 -16.86 -8.45
C ARG A 351 12.20 -15.61 -8.50
N VAL A 352 11.97 -14.83 -9.51
CA VAL A 352 12.55 -13.49 -9.66
C VAL A 352 11.49 -12.58 -10.24
N GLY A 353 11.50 -11.33 -9.81
CA GLY A 353 10.56 -10.36 -10.34
C GLY A 353 11.10 -8.93 -10.31
N TYR A 354 10.47 -8.12 -11.12
CA TYR A 354 10.69 -6.69 -11.22
C TYR A 354 9.35 -5.98 -11.36
N TYR A 355 9.19 -4.84 -10.71
CA TYR A 355 8.10 -3.95 -11.01
C TYR A 355 8.52 -2.49 -11.03
N PHE A 356 7.74 -1.74 -11.74
CA PHE A 356 7.75 -0.30 -11.78
C PHE A 356 6.38 0.21 -11.32
N ASP A 357 6.38 1.25 -10.50
CA ASP A 357 5.19 1.77 -9.83
C ASP A 357 5.18 3.30 -9.85
N LYS A 358 4.13 3.89 -10.48
CA LYS A 358 3.97 5.34 -10.61
C LYS A 358 3.27 5.95 -9.40
N SER A 359 3.85 7.02 -8.80
CA SER A 359 3.20 7.81 -7.73
C SER A 359 1.94 8.52 -8.21
N PRO A 360 0.83 8.46 -7.46
CA PRO A 360 -0.34 9.26 -7.70
C PRO A 360 -0.24 10.69 -7.18
N ALA A 361 0.62 10.95 -6.17
CA ALA A 361 0.67 12.24 -5.51
C ALA A 361 1.24 13.33 -6.42
N PRO A 362 0.57 14.45 -6.64
CA PRO A 362 1.18 15.62 -7.25
C PRO A 362 2.27 16.21 -6.35
N GLY A 363 3.19 17.02 -6.90
CA GLY A 363 4.33 17.50 -6.14
C GLY A 363 3.98 18.28 -4.87
N TYR A 364 2.91 19.06 -4.93
CA TYR A 364 2.42 19.85 -3.79
C TYR A 364 1.73 19.02 -2.68
N ALA A 365 1.30 17.80 -2.96
CA ALA A 365 0.71 16.90 -1.96
C ALA A 365 1.77 16.07 -1.22
N VAL A 366 2.98 15.96 -1.75
CA VAL A 366 4.06 15.22 -1.09
C VAL A 366 4.53 15.97 0.15
N SER A 367 4.39 15.35 1.31
CA SER A 367 4.69 15.96 2.60
C SER A 367 5.11 14.92 3.64
N PRO A 368 5.58 15.33 4.81
CA PRO A 368 5.87 14.41 5.92
C PRO A 368 4.68 13.57 6.37
N LEU A 369 3.45 14.04 6.14
CA LEU A 369 2.22 13.30 6.45
C LEU A 369 1.99 12.15 5.46
N LEU A 370 2.22 12.40 4.17
CA LEU A 370 2.01 11.44 3.07
C LEU A 370 3.24 11.46 2.15
N PRO A 371 4.38 10.89 2.60
CA PRO A 371 5.56 10.78 1.75
C PRO A 371 5.29 9.80 0.63
N ASP A 372 5.49 10.23 -0.60
CA ASP A 372 5.28 9.39 -1.78
C ASP A 372 6.30 9.71 -2.87
N ALA A 373 6.73 8.67 -3.56
CA ALA A 373 7.68 8.75 -4.67
C ALA A 373 7.52 7.54 -5.58
N ASP A 374 8.03 7.63 -6.78
CA ASP A 374 8.09 6.50 -7.69
C ASP A 374 8.96 5.37 -7.15
N ARG A 375 8.53 4.11 -7.33
CA ARG A 375 9.22 2.92 -6.83
C ARG A 375 9.63 1.98 -7.95
N ILE A 376 10.83 1.44 -7.82
CA ILE A 376 11.25 0.23 -8.53
C ILE A 376 11.36 -0.87 -7.49
N GLY A 377 10.73 -2.00 -7.74
CA GLY A 377 10.82 -3.19 -6.92
C GLY A 377 11.59 -4.30 -7.62
N VAL A 378 12.52 -4.92 -6.90
CA VAL A 378 13.22 -6.13 -7.36
C VAL A 378 13.02 -7.21 -6.30
N SER A 379 12.55 -8.37 -6.72
CA SER A 379 12.27 -9.47 -5.80
C SER A 379 12.99 -10.76 -6.17
N LEU A 380 13.25 -11.55 -5.15
CA LEU A 380 13.69 -12.94 -5.24
C LEU A 380 12.79 -13.78 -4.34
N GLY A 381 12.47 -15.00 -4.77
CA GLY A 381 11.63 -15.91 -4.00
C GLY A 381 12.08 -17.35 -4.11
N VAL A 382 11.80 -18.13 -3.08
CA VAL A 382 11.98 -19.57 -3.06
C VAL A 382 10.74 -20.23 -2.47
N GLY A 383 10.29 -21.32 -3.10
CA GLY A 383 9.23 -22.18 -2.61
C GLY A 383 9.73 -23.60 -2.41
N TRP A 384 9.22 -24.28 -1.42
CA TRP A 384 9.51 -25.69 -1.14
C TRP A 384 8.23 -26.47 -0.90
N ALA A 385 7.95 -27.44 -1.77
CA ALA A 385 6.85 -28.38 -1.62
C ALA A 385 7.32 -29.60 -0.80
N PHE A 386 6.60 -29.95 0.26
CA PHE A 386 6.99 -31.04 1.16
C PHE A 386 5.78 -31.84 1.68
N GLY A 387 6.04 -32.87 2.46
CA GLY A 387 5.04 -33.81 2.95
C GLY A 387 4.88 -35.03 2.03
N PRO A 388 4.18 -36.09 2.47
CA PRO A 388 4.06 -37.35 1.75
C PRO A 388 3.50 -37.21 0.33
N GLU A 389 2.53 -36.30 0.14
CA GLU A 389 1.86 -36.01 -1.13
C GLU A 389 2.26 -34.63 -1.70
N LYS A 390 3.30 -33.99 -1.13
CA LYS A 390 3.73 -32.62 -1.45
C LYS A 390 2.57 -31.62 -1.38
N ASN A 391 1.70 -31.83 -0.42
CA ASN A 391 0.50 -31.00 -0.18
C ASN A 391 0.75 -29.80 0.73
N TRP A 392 1.98 -29.64 1.23
CA TRP A 392 2.45 -28.48 1.95
C TRP A 392 3.44 -27.69 1.11
N THR A 393 3.34 -26.38 1.16
CA THR A 393 4.31 -25.46 0.56
C THR A 393 4.77 -24.45 1.58
N LEU A 394 6.07 -24.17 1.60
CA LEU A 394 6.67 -23.05 2.32
C LEU A 394 7.29 -22.11 1.28
N ASP A 395 6.79 -20.89 1.22
CA ASP A 395 7.29 -19.86 0.33
C ASP A 395 7.92 -18.73 1.14
N ALA A 396 9.07 -18.24 0.68
CA ALA A 396 9.74 -17.08 1.23
C ALA A 396 10.17 -16.14 0.09
N TYR A 397 10.19 -14.83 0.37
CA TYR A 397 10.66 -13.83 -0.58
C TYR A 397 11.42 -12.70 0.11
N GLY A 398 12.24 -12.01 -0.66
CA GLY A 398 12.81 -10.71 -0.33
C GLY A 398 12.50 -9.72 -1.44
N LEU A 399 12.06 -8.53 -1.08
CA LEU A 399 11.72 -7.45 -2.00
C LEU A 399 12.47 -6.19 -1.60
N GLY A 400 13.34 -5.71 -2.46
CA GLY A 400 13.99 -4.41 -2.33
C GLY A 400 13.22 -3.33 -3.08
N LEU A 401 12.89 -2.23 -2.40
CA LEU A 401 12.23 -1.07 -2.97
C LEU A 401 13.21 0.09 -3.09
N PHE A 402 13.27 0.70 -4.26
CA PHE A 402 14.12 1.85 -4.57
C PHE A 402 13.22 3.01 -4.95
N LEU A 403 13.23 4.06 -4.12
CA LEU A 403 12.41 5.25 -4.29
C LEU A 403 13.27 6.38 -4.87
N ASN A 404 12.68 7.17 -5.77
CA ASN A 404 13.31 8.39 -6.27
C ASN A 404 13.10 9.56 -5.29
N ARG A 405 14.02 10.52 -5.34
CA ARG A 405 13.84 11.79 -4.62
C ARG A 405 12.74 12.62 -5.27
N ARG A 406 11.91 13.27 -4.44
CA ARG A 406 10.91 14.25 -4.87
C ARG A 406 11.02 15.53 -4.07
N CYS A 407 10.64 16.63 -4.68
CA CYS A 407 10.37 17.85 -3.95
C CYS A 407 8.97 17.75 -3.33
N GLY A 408 8.87 18.07 -2.06
CA GLY A 408 7.65 18.14 -1.28
C GLY A 408 7.71 19.36 -0.36
N PHE A 409 6.73 19.52 0.50
CA PHE A 409 6.63 20.62 1.45
C PHE A 409 6.71 20.10 2.88
N THR A 410 7.40 20.85 3.74
CA THR A 410 7.46 20.63 5.20
C THR A 410 6.61 21.63 5.97
N GLU A 411 6.03 22.62 5.26
CA GLU A 411 5.09 23.61 5.77
C GLU A 411 3.82 23.55 4.93
N ASP A 412 2.65 23.85 5.54
CA ASP A 412 1.42 23.97 4.76
C ASP A 412 1.55 25.14 3.79
N PRO A 413 1.19 24.94 2.51
CA PRO A 413 1.32 25.95 1.47
C PRO A 413 0.38 27.14 1.67
#